data_2bd9abd0101b05b4bbd703dff70a5ec6
#
_entry.id   2bd9abd0101b05b4bbd703dff70a5ec6
#
_cell.length_a   1.000
_cell.length_b   1.000
_cell.length_c   1.000
_cell.angle_alpha   90.00
_cell.angle_beta   90.00
_cell.angle_gamma   90.00
#
_symmetry.space_group_name_H-M   'P 1'
#
loop_
_entity.id
_entity.type
_entity.pdbx_description
1 polymer ?
#
loop_
_entity_poly.entity_id
_entity_poly.type
_entity_poly.pdbx_seq_one_letter_code
_entity_poly.pdbx_strand_id
1 'polypeptide(L)'
;MGVAAVAMPRLLAGESMNNVKSIKANRMIKARYSEELPDGLVKCLLCPHGCTLKNGQSGICRTRINEDGILYTKAYGNPIAVHLDPIEKKPLFHFLPAAKVLSFGTAGCNFRCLNCQNADISQVAPDDISVLDYSPEKLVKAAREHSSDGIAFTYTEPTVFFEYMYDTAALAQKA
;
A
#
# COMPACT_ATOMS: atom_id res chain seq x y z
N MET A 1 46.19 -15.08 -13.00
CA MET A 1 45.04 -14.23 -13.34
C MET A 1 44.26 -14.02 -12.06
N GLY A 2 44.48 -12.87 -11.41
CA GLY A 2 43.82 -12.56 -10.13
C GLY A 2 42.45 -11.98 -10.37
N VAL A 3 41.41 -12.58 -9.78
CA VAL A 3 40.06 -12.01 -9.73
C VAL A 3 40.06 -10.96 -8.61
N ALA A 4 40.04 -9.68 -8.97
CA ALA A 4 39.80 -8.62 -7.99
C ALA A 4 38.33 -8.62 -7.60
N ALA A 5 38.05 -9.09 -6.40
CA ALA A 5 36.76 -8.89 -5.77
C ALA A 5 36.62 -7.40 -5.41
N VAL A 6 35.81 -6.66 -6.16
CA VAL A 6 35.38 -5.32 -5.79
C VAL A 6 34.42 -5.48 -4.62
N ALA A 7 34.87 -5.15 -3.40
CA ALA A 7 34.01 -5.06 -2.25
C ALA A 7 33.00 -3.93 -2.51
N MET A 8 31.74 -4.32 -2.74
CA MET A 8 30.63 -3.36 -2.67
C MET A 8 30.63 -2.75 -1.27
N PRO A 9 30.55 -1.40 -1.15
CA PRO A 9 30.36 -0.80 0.15
C PRO A 9 29.10 -1.41 0.77
N ARG A 10 29.25 -1.98 1.95
CA ARG A 10 28.11 -2.32 2.80
C ARG A 10 27.32 -1.02 3.00
N LEU A 11 26.28 -0.83 2.19
CA LEU A 11 25.25 0.12 2.53
C LEU A 11 24.78 -0.25 3.93
N LEU A 12 24.93 0.69 4.83
CA LEU A 12 24.36 0.63 6.17
C LEU A 12 22.86 0.43 6.01
N ALA A 13 22.48 -0.83 5.90
CA ALA A 13 21.09 -1.22 5.95
C ALA A 13 20.63 -0.86 7.35
N GLY A 14 19.78 0.14 7.47
CA GLY A 14 18.94 0.11 8.63
C GLY A 14 18.73 1.34 9.48
N GLU A 15 19.21 2.52 9.19
CA GLU A 15 18.98 3.60 10.18
C GLU A 15 17.73 4.46 9.94
N SER A 16 17.11 4.46 8.79
CA SER A 16 16.01 5.40 8.53
C SER A 16 14.60 4.77 8.50
N MET A 17 14.45 3.52 8.10
CA MET A 17 13.11 2.89 8.02
C MET A 17 12.65 2.26 9.35
N ASN A 18 13.58 1.98 10.26
CA ASN A 18 13.26 1.36 11.57
C ASN A 18 12.71 2.36 12.62
N ASN A 19 12.70 3.66 12.33
CA ASN A 19 12.23 4.69 13.28
C ASN A 19 10.81 5.16 13.01
N VAL A 20 10.07 4.47 12.13
CA VAL A 20 8.67 4.82 11.87
C VAL A 20 7.81 4.20 12.96
N LYS A 21 7.10 5.08 13.64
CA LYS A 21 6.21 4.71 14.74
C LYS A 21 5.13 3.75 14.22
N SER A 22 5.08 2.56 14.78
CA SER A 22 3.93 1.66 14.60
C SER A 22 2.72 2.28 15.28
N ILE A 23 1.62 2.41 14.55
CA ILE A 23 0.37 2.97 15.07
C ILE A 23 -0.79 1.98 14.82
N LYS A 24 -1.87 2.11 15.58
CA LYS A 24 -3.14 1.53 15.15
C LYS A 24 -3.67 2.35 13.97
N ALA A 25 -4.19 1.69 12.95
CA ALA A 25 -4.80 2.34 11.81
C ALA A 25 -5.98 3.20 12.30
N ASN A 26 -5.85 4.52 12.23
CA ASN A 26 -6.88 5.45 12.71
C ASN A 26 -7.18 6.55 11.68
N ARG A 27 -6.78 6.33 10.42
CA ARG A 27 -7.06 7.27 9.34
C ARG A 27 -8.08 6.69 8.40
N MET A 28 -9.29 7.18 8.49
CA MET A 28 -10.32 6.94 7.48
C MET A 28 -10.48 8.17 6.62
N ILE A 29 -10.51 7.99 5.32
CA ILE A 29 -10.87 9.05 4.38
C ILE A 29 -12.05 8.60 3.53
N LYS A 30 -12.88 9.54 3.08
CA LYS A 30 -14.01 9.24 2.20
C LYS A 30 -13.51 8.56 0.93
N ALA A 31 -14.10 7.43 0.58
CA ALA A 31 -13.77 6.69 -0.63
C ALA A 31 -14.29 7.41 -1.88
N ARG A 32 -13.53 7.35 -2.99
CA ARG A 32 -13.88 8.08 -4.23
C ARG A 32 -14.95 7.38 -5.06
N TYR A 33 -15.02 6.06 -4.99
CA TYR A 33 -15.89 5.24 -5.86
C TYR A 33 -16.96 4.56 -5.03
N SER A 34 -18.07 5.24 -4.82
CA SER A 34 -19.23 4.72 -4.10
C SER A 34 -20.53 5.31 -4.62
N GLU A 35 -21.61 4.59 -4.39
CA GLU A 35 -22.99 4.99 -4.62
C GLU A 35 -23.77 4.84 -3.32
N GLU A 36 -24.40 5.92 -2.88
CA GLU A 36 -25.30 5.92 -1.72
C GLU A 36 -26.62 5.29 -2.13
N LEU A 37 -27.12 4.35 -1.32
CA LEU A 37 -28.36 3.63 -1.56
C LEU A 37 -29.39 3.95 -0.45
N PRO A 38 -30.68 3.64 -0.65
CA PRO A 38 -31.67 3.78 0.42
C PRO A 38 -31.28 3.03 1.70
N ASP A 39 -31.89 3.40 2.81
CA ASP A 39 -31.73 2.76 4.13
C ASP A 39 -30.30 2.79 4.67
N GLY A 40 -29.49 3.76 4.30
CA GLY A 40 -28.12 3.91 4.76
C GLY A 40 -27.15 2.86 4.21
N LEU A 41 -27.56 2.15 3.16
CA LEU A 41 -26.68 1.25 2.43
C LEU A 41 -25.72 2.02 1.53
N VAL A 42 -24.54 1.48 1.29
CA VAL A 42 -23.56 2.02 0.33
C VAL A 42 -23.04 0.91 -0.57
N LYS A 43 -23.03 1.16 -1.87
CA LYS A 43 -22.38 0.28 -2.85
C LYS A 43 -20.98 0.78 -3.17
N CYS A 44 -19.99 -0.08 -2.99
CA CYS A 44 -18.61 0.18 -3.41
C CYS A 44 -18.46 -0.13 -4.91
N LEU A 45 -17.98 0.84 -5.67
CA LEU A 45 -17.78 0.73 -7.13
C LEU A 45 -16.31 0.55 -7.53
N LEU A 46 -15.41 0.34 -6.56
CA LEU A 46 -13.97 0.34 -6.81
C LEU A 46 -13.48 -0.90 -7.59
N CYS A 47 -14.06 -2.07 -7.32
CA CYS A 47 -13.64 -3.31 -7.96
C CYS A 47 -14.86 -4.17 -8.35
N PRO A 48 -14.67 -5.23 -9.16
CA PRO A 48 -15.77 -6.06 -9.68
C PRO A 48 -16.65 -6.73 -8.61
N HIS A 49 -16.21 -6.83 -7.35
CA HIS A 49 -17.04 -7.38 -6.27
C HIS A 49 -18.30 -6.56 -5.99
N GLY A 50 -18.28 -5.24 -6.25
CA GLY A 50 -19.47 -4.39 -6.14
C GLY A 50 -20.18 -4.49 -4.78
N CYS A 51 -19.41 -4.58 -3.68
CA CYS A 51 -19.95 -4.84 -2.34
C CYS A 51 -21.02 -3.82 -1.95
N THR A 52 -22.21 -4.28 -1.58
CA THR A 52 -23.24 -3.46 -0.92
C THR A 52 -23.12 -3.66 0.58
N LEU A 53 -22.92 -2.57 1.31
CA LEU A 53 -22.50 -2.57 2.72
C LEU A 53 -23.56 -1.89 3.58
N LYS A 54 -23.94 -2.54 4.68
CA LYS A 54 -24.73 -1.95 5.77
C LYS A 54 -23.82 -1.06 6.63
N ASN A 55 -24.42 -0.21 7.46
CA ASN A 55 -23.67 0.57 8.45
C ASN A 55 -22.77 -0.31 9.31
N GLY A 56 -21.52 0.07 9.51
CA GLY A 56 -20.48 -0.68 10.22
C GLY A 56 -19.91 -1.89 9.45
N GLN A 57 -20.42 -2.21 8.27
CA GLN A 57 -19.95 -3.37 7.49
C GLN A 57 -18.76 -3.03 6.60
N SER A 58 -17.74 -3.90 6.66
CA SER A 58 -16.59 -3.83 5.76
C SER A 58 -16.78 -4.68 4.50
N GLY A 59 -16.21 -4.21 3.38
CA GLY A 59 -16.15 -4.96 2.12
C GLY A 59 -15.27 -6.20 2.22
N ILE A 60 -15.33 -7.06 1.19
CA ILE A 60 -14.55 -8.30 1.11
C ILE A 60 -13.04 -8.06 1.21
N CYS A 61 -12.56 -6.90 0.77
CA CYS A 61 -11.15 -6.47 0.86
C CYS A 61 -10.72 -6.07 2.28
N ARG A 62 -11.65 -5.86 3.23
CA ARG A 62 -11.44 -5.40 4.60
C ARG A 62 -10.94 -3.97 4.75
N THR A 63 -10.69 -3.26 3.64
CA THR A 63 -10.19 -1.88 3.64
C THR A 63 -11.29 -0.84 3.51
N ARG A 64 -12.47 -1.21 3.01
CA ARG A 64 -13.62 -0.34 2.81
C ARG A 64 -14.68 -0.61 3.86
N ILE A 65 -15.24 0.45 4.43
CA ILE A 65 -16.29 0.36 5.46
C ILE A 65 -17.37 1.40 5.18
N ASN A 66 -18.63 1.03 5.44
CA ASN A 66 -19.73 1.98 5.47
C ASN A 66 -19.88 2.52 6.91
N GLU A 67 -19.75 3.83 7.06
CA GLU A 67 -20.04 4.55 8.30
C GLU A 67 -21.15 5.56 8.00
N ASP A 68 -22.32 5.32 8.57
CA ASP A 68 -23.50 6.18 8.48
C ASP A 68 -23.91 6.58 7.04
N GLY A 69 -23.89 5.61 6.12
CA GLY A 69 -24.26 5.81 4.72
C GLY A 69 -23.16 6.39 3.85
N ILE A 70 -21.95 6.53 4.37
CA ILE A 70 -20.77 7.02 3.63
C ILE A 70 -19.71 5.93 3.56
N LEU A 71 -19.16 5.68 2.38
CA LEU A 71 -18.05 4.75 2.23
C LEU A 71 -16.73 5.41 2.57
N TYR A 72 -15.98 4.78 3.47
CA TYR A 72 -14.61 5.19 3.82
C TYR A 72 -13.60 4.12 3.44
N THR A 73 -12.35 4.53 3.22
CA THR A 73 -11.20 3.63 3.19
C THR A 73 -10.42 3.72 4.48
N LYS A 74 -10.03 2.57 5.03
CA LYS A 74 -9.13 2.41 6.18
C LYS A 74 -7.67 2.23 5.77
N ALA A 75 -7.42 2.12 4.46
CA ALA A 75 -6.09 1.88 3.89
C ALA A 75 -5.52 3.17 3.28
N TYR A 76 -5.20 4.16 4.13
CA TYR A 76 -4.64 5.43 3.71
C TYR A 76 -3.59 5.96 4.69
N GLY A 77 -2.36 6.13 4.21
CA GLY A 77 -1.26 6.63 5.02
C GLY A 77 -0.76 5.64 6.08
N ASN A 78 -1.13 4.37 5.95
CA ASN A 78 -0.88 3.32 6.92
C ASN A 78 -0.41 2.01 6.25
N PRO A 79 0.71 2.03 5.50
CA PRO A 79 1.24 0.81 4.90
C PRO A 79 1.68 -0.17 6.00
N ILE A 80 1.63 -1.47 5.69
CA ILE A 80 2.12 -2.53 6.58
C ILE A 80 3.55 -2.95 6.24
N ALA A 81 3.93 -2.75 4.99
CA ALA A 81 5.27 -3.07 4.50
C ALA A 81 5.78 -1.93 3.62
N VAL A 82 7.02 -1.50 3.86
CA VAL A 82 7.74 -0.50 3.05
C VAL A 82 9.18 -0.97 2.91
N HIS A 83 9.63 -1.22 1.68
CA HIS A 83 10.98 -1.72 1.41
C HIS A 83 11.56 -1.07 0.15
N LEU A 84 12.88 -0.95 0.10
CA LEU A 84 13.59 -0.63 -1.12
C LEU A 84 13.97 -1.94 -1.83
N ASP A 85 13.32 -2.20 -2.95
CA ASP A 85 13.48 -3.44 -3.73
C ASP A 85 14.14 -3.16 -5.08
N PRO A 86 14.90 -4.12 -5.65
CA PRO A 86 15.25 -4.06 -7.05
C PRO A 86 13.99 -4.19 -7.92
N ILE A 87 13.99 -3.51 -9.07
CA ILE A 87 12.84 -3.51 -10.01
C ILE A 87 12.52 -4.93 -10.52
N GLU A 88 13.52 -5.79 -10.62
CA GLU A 88 13.38 -7.18 -11.05
C GLU A 88 12.53 -8.02 -10.09
N LYS A 89 12.43 -7.63 -8.81
CA LYS A 89 11.51 -8.27 -7.86
C LYS A 89 10.03 -8.03 -8.22
N LYS A 90 9.75 -7.07 -9.10
CA LYS A 90 8.43 -6.80 -9.68
C LYS A 90 8.22 -7.49 -11.02
N PRO A 91 8.90 -8.59 -11.32
CA PRO A 91 9.31 -9.23 -12.57
C PRO A 91 9.43 -8.31 -13.79
N LEU A 92 9.99 -7.13 -13.60
CA LEU A 92 10.23 -6.16 -14.67
C LEU A 92 11.72 -6.17 -15.09
N PHE A 93 12.13 -7.24 -15.80
CA PHE A 93 13.54 -7.47 -16.14
C PHE A 93 14.07 -6.55 -17.23
N HIS A 94 13.21 -6.00 -18.09
CA HIS A 94 13.58 -5.16 -19.22
C HIS A 94 13.17 -3.69 -19.07
N PHE A 95 12.57 -3.35 -17.96
CA PHE A 95 12.17 -1.97 -17.63
C PHE A 95 13.11 -1.42 -16.55
N LEU A 96 13.91 -0.42 -16.91
CA LEU A 96 14.91 0.21 -16.03
C LEU A 96 15.75 -0.83 -15.26
N PRO A 97 16.54 -1.70 -15.95
CA PRO A 97 17.29 -2.76 -15.27
C PRO A 97 18.18 -2.22 -14.16
N ALA A 98 18.24 -2.93 -13.03
CA ALA A 98 18.97 -2.56 -11.81
C ALA A 98 18.43 -1.32 -11.05
N ALA A 99 17.31 -0.74 -11.48
CA ALA A 99 16.68 0.35 -10.74
C ALA A 99 16.19 -0.13 -9.36
N LYS A 100 16.22 0.78 -8.40
CA LYS A 100 15.69 0.56 -7.05
C LYS A 100 14.35 1.25 -6.91
N VAL A 101 13.34 0.55 -6.40
CA VAL A 101 12.00 1.09 -6.22
C VAL A 101 11.55 0.99 -4.77
N LEU A 102 11.03 2.09 -4.23
CA LEU A 102 10.40 2.07 -2.92
C LEU A 102 9.05 1.37 -3.05
N SER A 103 8.95 0.19 -2.47
CA SER A 103 7.80 -0.70 -2.57
C SER A 103 6.98 -0.61 -1.31
N PHE A 104 5.66 -0.48 -1.43
CA PHE A 104 4.80 -0.57 -0.26
C PHE A 104 3.44 -1.21 -0.57
N GLY A 105 2.80 -1.70 0.49
CA GLY A 105 1.44 -2.21 0.47
C GLY A 105 0.74 -2.03 1.80
N THR A 106 -0.59 -2.06 1.77
CA THR A 106 -1.44 -1.97 2.95
C THR A 106 -1.97 -3.34 3.35
N ALA A 107 -2.50 -3.46 4.56
CA ALA A 107 -3.30 -4.62 4.95
C ALA A 107 -4.59 -4.70 4.13
N GLY A 108 -5.06 -5.93 3.88
CA GLY A 108 -6.27 -6.20 3.11
C GLY A 108 -6.03 -6.41 1.62
N CYS A 109 -6.91 -7.21 1.01
CA CYS A 109 -6.87 -7.53 -0.42
C CYS A 109 -8.26 -8.00 -0.86
N ASN A 110 -8.65 -7.71 -2.10
CA ASN A 110 -9.92 -8.19 -2.68
C ASN A 110 -9.77 -9.57 -3.36
N PHE A 111 -8.56 -10.14 -3.41
CA PHE A 111 -8.29 -11.50 -3.85
C PHE A 111 -8.13 -12.47 -2.69
N ARG A 112 -8.27 -13.78 -2.99
CA ARG A 112 -8.09 -14.90 -2.07
C ARG A 112 -7.27 -16.00 -2.72
N CYS A 113 -6.10 -15.64 -3.25
CA CYS A 113 -5.20 -16.56 -3.93
C CYS A 113 -4.75 -17.67 -2.97
N LEU A 114 -4.88 -18.94 -3.37
CA LEU A 114 -4.53 -20.08 -2.53
C LEU A 114 -3.02 -20.18 -2.24
N ASN A 115 -2.20 -19.63 -3.12
CA ASN A 115 -0.74 -19.57 -3.01
C ASN A 115 -0.23 -18.15 -2.74
N CYS A 116 -0.97 -17.35 -1.99
CA CYS A 116 -0.58 -15.98 -1.69
C CYS A 116 0.69 -15.93 -0.83
N GLN A 117 1.76 -15.37 -1.37
CA GLN A 117 3.01 -15.16 -0.63
C GLN A 117 2.84 -14.21 0.57
N ASN A 118 1.88 -13.30 0.50
CA ASN A 118 1.62 -12.27 1.50
C ASN A 118 0.27 -12.50 2.21
N ALA A 119 -0.08 -13.77 2.49
CA ALA A 119 -1.37 -14.14 3.06
C ALA A 119 -1.62 -13.51 4.44
N ASP A 120 -0.58 -13.37 5.23
CA ASP A 120 -0.56 -12.78 6.57
C ASP A 120 -1.00 -11.31 6.59
N ILE A 121 -0.70 -10.55 5.55
CA ILE A 121 -1.08 -9.13 5.42
C ILE A 121 -2.28 -8.90 4.50
N SER A 122 -2.54 -9.81 3.57
CA SER A 122 -3.62 -9.67 2.59
C SER A 122 -4.98 -10.06 3.13
N GLN A 123 -5.04 -10.91 4.16
CA GLN A 123 -6.28 -11.44 4.70
C GLN A 123 -6.67 -10.85 6.07
N VAL A 124 -6.08 -9.72 6.44
CA VAL A 124 -6.37 -8.98 7.69
C VAL A 124 -6.90 -7.58 7.39
N ALA A 125 -7.66 -6.99 8.30
CA ALA A 125 -8.04 -5.59 8.18
C ALA A 125 -6.94 -4.67 8.71
N PRO A 126 -6.84 -3.41 8.22
CA PRO A 126 -5.87 -2.44 8.74
C PRO A 126 -5.98 -2.22 10.26
N ASP A 127 -7.18 -2.35 10.83
CA ASP A 127 -7.43 -2.15 12.26
C ASP A 127 -6.97 -3.32 13.14
N ASP A 128 -6.80 -4.50 12.54
CA ASP A 128 -6.46 -5.74 13.26
C ASP A 128 -4.96 -5.98 13.39
N ILE A 129 -4.15 -5.10 12.80
CA ILE A 129 -2.70 -5.28 12.74
C ILE A 129 -1.98 -3.94 12.96
N SER A 130 -0.74 -4.00 13.44
CA SER A 130 0.11 -2.82 13.54
C SER A 130 0.54 -2.35 12.15
N VAL A 131 0.40 -1.06 11.88
CA VAL A 131 0.73 -0.41 10.62
C VAL A 131 1.75 0.70 10.83
N LEU A 132 2.39 1.14 9.76
CA LEU A 132 3.35 2.24 9.78
C LEU A 132 2.62 3.57 9.54
N ASP A 133 3.14 4.68 10.07
CA ASP A 133 2.62 6.01 9.80
C ASP A 133 3.38 6.67 8.64
N TYR A 134 2.89 6.46 7.42
CA TYR A 134 3.42 7.04 6.20
C TYR A 134 2.32 7.74 5.39
N SER A 135 2.24 9.07 5.50
CA SER A 135 1.41 9.83 4.55
C SER A 135 2.00 9.76 3.13
N PRO A 136 1.23 10.11 2.06
CA PRO A 136 1.77 10.19 0.71
C PRO A 136 3.05 11.02 0.62
N GLU A 137 3.12 12.16 1.33
CA GLU A 137 4.29 13.05 1.36
C GLU A 137 5.50 12.36 2.01
N LYS A 138 5.27 11.62 3.11
CA LYS A 138 6.34 10.86 3.78
C LYS A 138 6.89 9.76 2.88
N LEU A 139 6.04 9.08 2.09
CA LEU A 139 6.50 8.06 1.13
C LEU A 139 7.35 8.66 0.03
N VAL A 140 6.89 9.76 -0.58
CA VAL A 140 7.66 10.45 -1.64
C VAL A 140 8.99 10.98 -1.08
N LYS A 141 8.97 11.56 0.12
CA LYS A 141 10.19 12.00 0.80
C LYS A 141 11.15 10.83 1.03
N ALA A 142 10.67 9.70 1.56
CA ALA A 142 11.48 8.51 1.78
C ALA A 142 12.07 7.96 0.47
N ALA A 143 11.29 7.93 -0.62
CA ALA A 143 11.78 7.52 -1.93
C ALA A 143 12.98 8.38 -2.39
N ARG A 144 12.91 9.69 -2.22
CA ARG A 144 14.01 10.62 -2.56
C ARG A 144 15.22 10.44 -1.66
N GLU A 145 15.03 10.35 -0.34
CA GLU A 145 16.11 10.18 0.64
C GLU A 145 16.90 8.88 0.42
N HIS A 146 16.24 7.85 -0.08
CA HIS A 146 16.88 6.56 -0.41
C HIS A 146 17.30 6.45 -1.87
N SER A 147 17.29 7.54 -2.64
CA SER A 147 17.66 7.56 -4.06
C SER A 147 16.93 6.47 -4.86
N SER A 148 15.62 6.35 -4.61
CA SER A 148 14.76 5.42 -5.31
C SER A 148 14.39 5.97 -6.68
N ASP A 149 14.50 5.15 -7.72
CA ASP A 149 14.16 5.51 -9.10
C ASP A 149 12.63 5.56 -9.34
N GLY A 150 11.84 5.06 -8.38
CA GLY A 150 10.39 5.06 -8.46
C GLY A 150 9.71 4.49 -7.23
N ILE A 151 8.37 4.47 -7.26
CA ILE A 151 7.53 3.90 -6.21
C ILE A 151 6.71 2.75 -6.79
N ALA A 152 6.71 1.59 -6.12
CA ALA A 152 5.92 0.43 -6.48
C ALA A 152 4.80 0.17 -5.46
N PHE A 153 3.58 0.17 -5.93
CA PHE A 153 2.38 -0.21 -5.20
C PHE A 153 2.20 -1.72 -5.32
N THR A 154 2.37 -2.48 -4.24
CA THR A 154 2.56 -3.93 -4.34
C THR A 154 2.23 -4.68 -3.03
N TYR A 155 2.66 -5.93 -2.91
CA TYR A 155 2.47 -6.90 -1.81
C TYR A 155 1.02 -7.37 -1.67
N THR A 156 0.06 -6.47 -1.61
CA THR A 156 -1.38 -6.73 -1.72
C THR A 156 -1.92 -6.08 -3.00
N GLU A 157 -3.21 -6.18 -3.28
CA GLU A 157 -3.79 -5.60 -4.50
C GLU A 157 -3.90 -4.07 -4.39
N PRO A 158 -3.21 -3.28 -5.22
CA PRO A 158 -3.21 -1.82 -5.12
C PRO A 158 -4.59 -1.16 -5.28
N THR A 159 -5.50 -1.79 -5.99
CA THR A 159 -6.88 -1.30 -6.14
C THR A 159 -7.53 -1.04 -4.78
N VAL A 160 -7.26 -1.87 -3.75
CA VAL A 160 -7.95 -1.73 -2.46
C VAL A 160 -7.50 -0.53 -1.64
N PHE A 161 -6.35 0.06 -1.97
CA PHE A 161 -5.85 1.31 -1.39
C PHE A 161 -5.70 2.42 -2.45
N PHE A 162 -6.64 2.48 -3.39
CA PHE A 162 -6.62 3.35 -4.55
C PHE A 162 -6.34 4.82 -4.22
N GLU A 163 -7.02 5.40 -3.24
CA GLU A 163 -6.85 6.81 -2.87
C GLU A 163 -5.41 7.11 -2.42
N TYR A 164 -4.85 6.21 -1.63
CA TYR A 164 -3.47 6.33 -1.15
C TYR A 164 -2.45 6.19 -2.29
N MET A 165 -2.68 5.21 -3.18
CA MET A 165 -1.88 5.04 -4.38
C MET A 165 -1.95 6.27 -5.28
N TYR A 166 -3.16 6.76 -5.57
CA TYR A 166 -3.38 7.90 -6.47
C TYR A 166 -2.71 9.17 -5.96
N ASP A 167 -2.91 9.51 -4.69
CA ASP A 167 -2.37 10.74 -4.10
C ASP A 167 -0.83 10.65 -3.99
N THR A 168 -0.28 9.46 -3.66
CA THR A 168 1.16 9.22 -3.67
C THR A 168 1.76 9.37 -5.07
N ALA A 169 1.12 8.80 -6.10
CA ALA A 169 1.58 8.90 -7.48
C ALA A 169 1.55 10.34 -7.99
N ALA A 170 0.49 11.09 -7.68
CA ALA A 170 0.34 12.49 -8.06
C ALA A 170 1.43 13.39 -7.43
N LEU A 171 1.85 13.08 -6.19
CA LEU A 171 2.96 13.78 -5.54
C LEU A 171 4.32 13.36 -6.11
N ALA A 172 4.52 12.07 -6.38
CA ALA A 172 5.77 11.56 -6.93
C ALA A 172 6.09 12.12 -8.32
N GLN A 173 5.05 12.36 -9.15
CA GLN A 173 5.21 12.97 -10.48
C GLN A 173 5.72 14.42 -10.43
N LYS A 174 5.56 15.11 -9.30
CA LYS A 174 5.98 16.51 -9.12
C LYS A 174 7.33 16.61 -8.42
N ALA A 175 7.88 15.50 -7.98
CA ALA A 175 9.09 15.43 -7.16
C ALA A 175 10.33 15.04 -7.98
#